data_30cdddb1b0af3729c486775eba34c8b7
#
_entry.id   30cdddb1b0af3729c486775eba34c8b7
#
_cell.length_a   1.000
_cell.length_b   1.000
_cell.length_c   1.000
_cell.angle_alpha   90.00
_cell.angle_beta   90.00
_cell.angle_gamma   90.00
#
_symmetry.space_group_name_H-M   'P 1'
#
loop_
_entity.id
_entity.type
_entity.pdbx_description
1 polymer ?
#
loop_
_entity_poly.entity_id
_entity_poly.type
_entity_poly.pdbx_seq_one_letter_code
_entity_poly.pdbx_strand_id
1 'polypeptide(L)'
;DVLVIDGRDSIGSPLQCGELVPSNEEMKRLCPDVPEVDDLLQTPEHAISLRTSQMHLVPPSGRPLRYPFEGLMLDRVAHDEWLVDLAKSKGANYLTGARVDSVNGETVCLRDGREFTASIIVGAGGHNDPLRRSHWNESSLKIPIKFVLMDGDFGDAVELHFGSMAPGGYAWMFPKQGGANIGVGIQNKFAKGRSLNLFADEFIERYGDTVTFAGAGSLPMSGTIDCFVKENHLLVGDAAGMVLPSNGAGITIAMIGGRIAGQQIVSHLENGTPLDEYEKEWKRQMGSVMRNSKLSFKVGSWIMRLPDWILNLAFNPITKPFVWRFVTCRKPFIIF
;
A
#
# COMPACT_ATOMS: atom_id res chain seq x y z
N ASP A 1 -12.21 4.20 25.77
CA ASP A 1 -12.01 5.41 24.92
C ASP A 1 -10.87 5.16 23.93
N VAL A 2 -10.96 5.73 22.72
CA VAL A 2 -9.92 5.66 21.70
C VAL A 2 -9.42 7.06 21.41
N LEU A 3 -8.09 7.25 21.43
CA LEU A 3 -7.42 8.45 20.99
C LEU A 3 -6.50 8.14 19.82
N VAL A 4 -6.69 8.81 18.69
CA VAL A 4 -5.81 8.74 17.51
C VAL A 4 -4.93 10.00 17.50
N ILE A 5 -3.61 9.80 17.41
CA ILE A 5 -2.63 10.88 17.36
C ILE A 5 -1.97 10.88 15.98
N ASP A 6 -2.07 11.98 15.25
CA ASP A 6 -1.41 12.15 13.93
C ASP A 6 -0.51 13.39 13.94
N GLY A 7 0.70 13.23 13.44
CA GLY A 7 1.68 14.31 13.32
C GLY A 7 1.40 15.31 12.20
N ARG A 8 0.39 15.07 11.37
CA ARG A 8 -0.08 15.97 10.31
C ARG A 8 -1.18 16.86 10.84
N ASP A 9 -1.24 18.10 10.38
CA ASP A 9 -2.30 19.04 10.75
C ASP A 9 -3.63 18.67 10.06
N SER A 10 -3.55 18.15 8.84
CA SER A 10 -4.69 17.68 8.05
C SER A 10 -4.51 16.22 7.66
N ILE A 11 -5.54 15.41 7.92
CA ILE A 11 -5.57 14.00 7.56
C ILE A 11 -5.57 13.86 6.03
N GLY A 12 -4.87 12.84 5.52
CA GLY A 12 -4.74 12.59 4.07
C GLY A 12 -3.76 13.52 3.34
N SER A 13 -3.30 14.61 3.96
CA SER A 13 -2.40 15.60 3.36
C SER A 13 -1.06 15.68 4.09
N PRO A 14 0.10 15.85 3.38
CA PRO A 14 0.23 15.82 1.92
C PRO A 14 0.04 14.41 1.34
N LEU A 15 -0.37 14.33 0.09
CA LEU A 15 -0.55 13.06 -0.63
C LEU A 15 0.78 12.30 -0.74
N GLN A 16 0.77 11.00 -0.42
CA GLN A 16 1.93 10.10 -0.51
C GLN A 16 1.53 8.72 -1.06
N CYS A 17 0.74 8.69 -2.12
CA CYS A 17 0.10 7.47 -2.60
C CYS A 17 -0.13 7.49 -4.11
N GLY A 18 -0.14 6.31 -4.75
CA GLY A 18 -0.63 6.11 -6.11
C GLY A 18 -2.16 6.11 -6.24
N GLU A 19 -2.90 6.04 -5.11
CA GLU A 19 -4.35 6.22 -4.99
C GLU A 19 -5.25 5.14 -5.61
N LEU A 20 -4.68 4.14 -6.29
CA LEU A 20 -5.42 3.04 -6.89
C LEU A 20 -5.75 1.96 -5.86
N VAL A 21 -7.02 1.57 -5.80
CA VAL A 21 -7.47 0.35 -5.07
C VAL A 21 -8.28 -0.54 -6.01
N PRO A 22 -8.22 -1.88 -5.84
CA PRO A 22 -9.12 -2.80 -6.55
C PRO A 22 -10.56 -2.58 -6.12
N SER A 23 -11.53 -2.93 -6.98
CA SER A 23 -12.93 -3.01 -6.59
C SER A 23 -13.14 -4.10 -5.51
N ASN A 24 -14.28 -4.05 -4.81
CA ASN A 24 -14.62 -5.07 -3.82
C ASN A 24 -14.65 -6.46 -4.44
N GLU A 25 -15.15 -6.60 -5.67
CA GLU A 25 -15.16 -7.89 -6.39
C GLU A 25 -13.74 -8.40 -6.69
N GLU A 26 -12.82 -7.53 -7.07
CA GLU A 26 -11.40 -7.92 -7.22
C GLU A 26 -10.77 -8.27 -5.87
N MET A 27 -11.13 -7.56 -4.80
CA MET A 27 -10.66 -7.87 -3.44
C MET A 27 -11.20 -9.20 -2.91
N LYS A 28 -12.47 -9.55 -3.13
CA LYS A 28 -13.03 -10.87 -2.79
C LYS A 28 -12.29 -12.00 -3.52
N ARG A 29 -11.92 -11.78 -4.78
CA ARG A 29 -11.13 -12.76 -5.56
C ARG A 29 -9.69 -12.88 -5.06
N LEU A 30 -9.08 -11.78 -4.63
CA LEU A 30 -7.72 -11.76 -4.10
C LEU A 30 -7.66 -12.33 -2.68
N CYS A 31 -8.57 -11.92 -1.82
CA CYS A 31 -8.60 -12.21 -0.39
C CYS A 31 -9.89 -12.97 0.00
N PRO A 32 -10.10 -14.23 -0.48
CA PRO A 32 -11.34 -14.95 -0.28
C PRO A 32 -11.61 -15.33 1.18
N ASP A 33 -10.59 -15.34 2.02
CA ASP A 33 -10.69 -15.67 3.43
C ASP A 33 -11.02 -14.46 4.33
N VAL A 34 -11.11 -13.25 3.73
CA VAL A 34 -11.49 -12.02 4.43
C VAL A 34 -13.00 -11.89 4.45
N PRO A 35 -13.65 -11.91 5.62
CA PRO A 35 -15.10 -11.75 5.70
C PRO A 35 -15.52 -10.29 5.48
N GLU A 36 -16.77 -10.10 5.08
CA GLU A 36 -17.42 -8.77 5.04
C GLU A 36 -16.64 -7.71 4.25
N VAL A 37 -16.04 -8.13 3.12
CA VAL A 37 -15.22 -7.23 2.28
C VAL A 37 -15.99 -5.99 1.84
N ASP A 38 -17.29 -6.14 1.51
CA ASP A 38 -18.10 -5.01 1.03
C ASP A 38 -18.31 -3.96 2.11
N ASP A 39 -18.54 -4.38 3.34
CA ASP A 39 -18.73 -3.45 4.46
C ASP A 39 -17.41 -2.80 4.88
N LEU A 40 -16.32 -3.59 4.87
CA LEU A 40 -15.01 -3.10 5.27
C LEU A 40 -14.41 -2.10 4.27
N LEU A 41 -14.55 -2.38 2.97
CA LEU A 41 -13.92 -1.61 1.90
C LEU A 41 -14.90 -0.66 1.19
N GLN A 42 -15.96 -0.24 1.88
CA GLN A 42 -16.84 0.81 1.37
C GLN A 42 -16.03 2.06 1.05
N THR A 43 -16.34 2.65 -0.09
CA THR A 43 -15.77 3.93 -0.52
C THR A 43 -16.91 4.84 -0.95
N PRO A 44 -17.14 5.98 -0.31
CA PRO A 44 -18.21 6.89 -0.68
C PRO A 44 -17.95 7.52 -2.05
N GLU A 45 -18.99 7.80 -2.81
CA GLU A 45 -18.86 8.32 -4.18
C GLU A 45 -18.02 9.62 -4.27
N HIS A 46 -18.13 10.49 -3.28
CA HIS A 46 -17.35 11.74 -3.24
C HIS A 46 -15.84 11.53 -3.05
N ALA A 47 -15.41 10.34 -2.60
CA ALA A 47 -14.02 9.95 -2.46
C ALA A 47 -13.51 9.11 -3.64
N ILE A 48 -14.33 8.89 -4.68
CA ILE A 48 -13.95 8.19 -5.90
C ILE A 48 -13.68 9.24 -6.98
N SER A 49 -12.44 9.40 -7.36
CA SER A 49 -12.03 10.28 -8.44
C SER A 49 -12.38 9.71 -9.82
N LEU A 50 -12.09 8.41 -10.03
CA LEU A 50 -12.35 7.72 -11.29
C LEU A 50 -12.56 6.23 -11.06
N ARG A 51 -13.42 5.60 -11.85
CA ARG A 51 -13.55 4.13 -11.93
C ARG A 51 -12.78 3.63 -13.14
N THR A 52 -11.89 2.66 -12.94
CA THR A 52 -11.08 2.08 -14.00
C THR A 52 -11.70 0.79 -14.50
N SER A 53 -11.56 0.51 -15.80
CA SER A 53 -12.10 -0.71 -16.42
C SER A 53 -11.02 -1.64 -16.98
N GLN A 54 -9.79 -1.13 -17.12
CA GLN A 54 -8.69 -1.85 -17.72
C GLN A 54 -7.37 -1.60 -16.99
N MET A 55 -6.50 -2.63 -17.06
CA MET A 55 -5.10 -2.49 -16.67
C MET A 55 -4.21 -2.88 -17.85
N HIS A 56 -3.29 -2.02 -18.18
CA HIS A 56 -2.28 -2.22 -19.21
C HIS A 56 -0.94 -2.53 -18.56
N LEU A 57 -0.39 -3.70 -18.83
CA LEU A 57 0.97 -4.07 -18.44
C LEU A 57 1.90 -3.81 -19.63
N VAL A 58 2.72 -2.78 -19.54
CA VAL A 58 3.52 -2.24 -20.64
C VAL A 58 4.97 -2.72 -20.51
N PRO A 59 5.43 -3.63 -21.39
CA PRO A 59 6.83 -4.03 -21.43
C PRO A 59 7.70 -2.94 -22.08
N PRO A 60 9.04 -3.10 -22.10
CA PRO A 60 9.95 -2.14 -22.73
C PRO A 60 9.66 -1.83 -24.20
N SER A 61 9.04 -2.78 -24.95
CA SER A 61 8.64 -2.58 -26.34
C SER A 61 7.48 -1.60 -26.54
N GLY A 62 6.81 -1.18 -25.45
CA GLY A 62 5.64 -0.32 -25.52
C GLY A 62 4.34 -1.03 -25.97
N ARG A 63 4.35 -2.34 -26.20
CA ARG A 63 3.16 -3.10 -26.64
C ARG A 63 2.44 -3.70 -25.43
N PRO A 64 1.33 -3.11 -24.93
CA PRO A 64 0.73 -3.51 -23.67
C PRO A 64 0.01 -4.86 -23.77
N LEU A 65 0.09 -5.64 -22.70
CA LEU A 65 -0.89 -6.68 -22.40
C LEU A 65 -2.06 -6.02 -21.65
N ARG A 66 -3.25 -6.10 -22.24
CA ARG A 66 -4.47 -5.50 -21.71
C ARG A 66 -5.31 -6.51 -20.96
N TYR A 67 -5.80 -6.12 -19.79
CA TYR A 67 -6.63 -6.96 -18.93
C TYR A 67 -7.85 -6.19 -18.46
N PRO A 68 -9.03 -6.82 -18.37
CA PRO A 68 -10.13 -6.26 -17.59
C PRO A 68 -9.68 -6.09 -16.14
N PHE A 69 -9.91 -4.94 -15.57
CA PHE A 69 -9.59 -4.66 -14.18
C PHE A 69 -10.50 -3.57 -13.65
N GLU A 70 -11.35 -3.92 -12.72
CA GLU A 70 -12.20 -2.98 -12.02
C GLU A 70 -11.46 -2.43 -10.80
N GLY A 71 -11.18 -1.14 -10.82
CA GLY A 71 -10.51 -0.43 -9.75
C GLY A 71 -11.12 0.94 -9.50
N LEU A 72 -10.77 1.50 -8.36
CA LEU A 72 -11.15 2.85 -7.97
C LEU A 72 -9.89 3.69 -7.80
N MET A 73 -9.86 4.82 -8.48
CA MET A 73 -8.92 5.88 -8.17
C MET A 73 -9.54 6.74 -7.08
N LEU A 74 -8.88 6.83 -5.95
CA LEU A 74 -9.37 7.57 -4.80
C LEU A 74 -8.99 9.05 -4.88
N ASP A 75 -9.85 9.92 -4.36
CA ASP A 75 -9.41 11.14 -3.71
C ASP A 75 -9.00 10.76 -2.28
N ARG A 76 -7.69 10.70 -2.02
CA ARG A 76 -7.17 10.22 -0.75
C ARG A 76 -7.48 11.15 0.41
N VAL A 77 -7.57 12.45 0.18
CA VAL A 77 -7.95 13.39 1.24
C VAL A 77 -9.40 13.12 1.64
N ALA A 78 -10.31 13.13 0.69
CA ALA A 78 -11.73 12.88 0.94
C ALA A 78 -11.98 11.47 1.55
N HIS A 79 -11.24 10.45 1.08
CA HIS A 79 -11.36 9.10 1.60
C HIS A 79 -10.86 8.98 3.06
N ASP A 80 -9.70 9.54 3.34
CA ASP A 80 -9.11 9.45 4.67
C ASP A 80 -9.91 10.30 5.68
N GLU A 81 -10.42 11.48 5.30
CA GLU A 81 -11.32 12.30 6.11
C GLU A 81 -12.65 11.58 6.40
N TRP A 82 -13.23 10.92 5.40
CA TRP A 82 -14.43 10.12 5.60
C TRP A 82 -14.21 8.98 6.62
N LEU A 83 -13.08 8.28 6.58
CA LEU A 83 -12.73 7.27 7.58
C LEU A 83 -12.60 7.86 8.98
N VAL A 84 -12.02 9.06 9.09
CA VAL A 84 -11.93 9.79 10.36
C VAL A 84 -13.31 10.16 10.90
N ASP A 85 -14.19 10.68 10.05
CA ASP A 85 -15.54 11.05 10.45
C ASP A 85 -16.36 9.83 10.87
N LEU A 86 -16.18 8.71 10.18
CA LEU A 86 -16.78 7.44 10.57
C LEU A 86 -16.29 7.00 11.97
N ALA A 87 -14.99 7.07 12.23
CA ALA A 87 -14.43 6.72 13.52
C ALA A 87 -14.89 7.69 14.65
N LYS A 88 -14.92 9.00 14.38
CA LYS A 88 -15.46 10.01 15.31
C LYS A 88 -16.94 9.77 15.63
N SER A 89 -17.74 9.39 14.65
CA SER A 89 -19.16 9.05 14.86
C SER A 89 -19.36 7.86 15.79
N LYS A 90 -18.31 7.03 15.96
CA LYS A 90 -18.26 5.90 16.90
C LYS A 90 -17.55 6.21 18.21
N GLY A 91 -17.20 7.50 18.45
CA GLY A 91 -16.62 7.96 19.70
C GLY A 91 -15.10 8.03 19.76
N ALA A 92 -14.38 7.85 18.63
CA ALA A 92 -12.95 8.05 18.59
C ALA A 92 -12.59 9.55 18.67
N ASN A 93 -11.56 9.90 19.45
CA ASN A 93 -10.99 11.21 19.54
C ASN A 93 -9.75 11.33 18.66
N TYR A 94 -9.52 12.50 18.07
CA TYR A 94 -8.37 12.77 17.22
C TYR A 94 -7.58 13.97 17.71
N LEU A 95 -6.25 13.81 17.76
CA LEU A 95 -5.28 14.87 18.05
C LEU A 95 -4.34 14.99 16.84
N THR A 96 -4.58 15.97 15.98
CA THR A 96 -3.76 16.28 14.80
C THR A 96 -2.67 17.31 15.14
N GLY A 97 -1.67 17.47 14.26
CA GLY A 97 -0.51 18.34 14.50
C GLY A 97 0.39 17.89 15.64
N ALA A 98 0.19 16.67 16.16
CA ALA A 98 0.84 16.14 17.35
C ALA A 98 1.78 14.98 16.98
N ARG A 99 3.09 15.21 16.96
CA ARG A 99 4.09 14.20 16.60
C ARG A 99 4.49 13.38 17.81
N VAL A 100 4.27 12.09 17.75
CA VAL A 100 4.83 11.12 18.69
C VAL A 100 6.34 11.06 18.50
N ASP A 101 7.08 11.18 19.59
CA ASP A 101 8.54 11.03 19.63
C ASP A 101 8.94 9.62 19.98
N SER A 102 8.42 9.10 21.08
CA SER A 102 8.72 7.77 21.61
C SER A 102 7.53 7.15 22.34
N VAL A 103 7.63 5.84 22.55
CA VAL A 103 6.70 5.06 23.38
C VAL A 103 7.50 4.27 24.40
N ASN A 104 7.17 4.45 25.68
CA ASN A 104 7.85 3.84 26.82
C ASN A 104 6.82 3.11 27.70
N GLY A 105 6.73 1.79 27.58
CA GLY A 105 5.69 1.01 28.23
C GLY A 105 4.29 1.49 27.80
N GLU A 106 3.47 1.89 28.74
CA GLU A 106 2.11 2.39 28.50
C GLU A 106 2.05 3.89 28.14
N THR A 107 3.19 4.58 28.09
CA THR A 107 3.26 6.04 27.90
C THR A 107 3.71 6.41 26.49
N VAL A 108 2.90 7.20 25.81
CA VAL A 108 3.18 7.81 24.50
C VAL A 108 3.66 9.24 24.76
N CYS A 109 4.90 9.55 24.38
CA CYS A 109 5.52 10.87 24.54
C CYS A 109 5.49 11.63 23.23
N LEU A 110 4.96 12.86 23.24
CA LEU A 110 4.96 13.75 22.09
C LEU A 110 6.20 14.65 22.08
N ARG A 111 6.55 15.16 20.90
CA ARG A 111 7.69 16.08 20.74
C ARG A 111 7.51 17.41 21.46
N ASP A 112 6.29 17.82 21.73
CA ASP A 112 5.98 19.06 22.47
C ASP A 112 5.94 18.88 23.99
N GLY A 113 6.29 17.68 24.48
CA GLY A 113 6.37 17.34 25.90
C GLY A 113 5.07 16.82 26.51
N ARG A 114 3.97 16.76 25.77
CA ARG A 114 2.74 16.12 26.28
C ARG A 114 2.93 14.60 26.33
N GLU A 115 2.28 13.98 27.31
CA GLU A 115 2.30 12.54 27.50
C GLU A 115 0.87 11.99 27.60
N PHE A 116 0.67 10.80 27.09
CA PHE A 116 -0.59 10.07 27.16
C PHE A 116 -0.33 8.64 27.61
N THR A 117 -1.19 8.12 28.47
CA THR A 117 -1.09 6.72 28.94
C THR A 117 -2.28 5.92 28.39
N ALA A 118 -2.00 4.71 27.91
CA ALA A 118 -3.01 3.80 27.40
C ALA A 118 -2.69 2.36 27.76
N SER A 119 -3.71 1.57 28.08
CA SER A 119 -3.57 0.12 28.34
C SER A 119 -3.18 -0.66 27.10
N ILE A 120 -3.50 -0.17 25.90
CA ILE A 120 -3.10 -0.77 24.63
C ILE A 120 -2.66 0.34 23.68
N ILE A 121 -1.52 0.16 22.99
CA ILE A 121 -0.97 1.12 22.05
C ILE A 121 -0.84 0.46 20.68
N VAL A 122 -1.39 1.13 19.65
CA VAL A 122 -1.35 0.65 18.25
C VAL A 122 -0.48 1.58 17.40
N GLY A 123 0.61 1.05 16.87
CA GLY A 123 1.46 1.73 15.91
C GLY A 123 0.89 1.63 14.51
N ALA A 124 0.39 2.75 13.99
CA ALA A 124 -0.18 2.92 12.65
C ALA A 124 0.52 4.02 11.83
N GLY A 125 1.66 4.52 12.31
CA GLY A 125 2.41 5.65 11.74
C GLY A 125 3.29 5.29 10.54
N GLY A 126 3.03 4.17 9.86
CA GLY A 126 3.76 3.74 8.68
C GLY A 126 5.11 3.09 8.99
N HIS A 127 5.97 2.97 7.98
CA HIS A 127 7.24 2.24 8.11
C HIS A 127 8.26 2.90 9.05
N ASN A 128 8.06 4.16 9.44
CA ASN A 128 8.86 4.90 10.40
C ASN A 128 8.14 5.11 11.74
N ASP A 129 7.13 4.32 12.02
CA ASP A 129 6.32 4.39 13.24
C ASP A 129 7.19 4.45 14.51
N PRO A 130 6.93 5.38 15.45
CA PRO A 130 7.70 5.52 16.69
C PRO A 130 7.64 4.27 17.58
N LEU A 131 6.47 3.64 17.72
CA LEU A 131 6.31 2.41 18.49
C LEU A 131 7.15 1.28 17.86
N ARG A 132 7.09 1.13 16.54
CA ARG A 132 7.92 0.15 15.82
C ARG A 132 9.41 0.37 16.08
N ARG A 133 9.89 1.61 16.00
CA ARG A 133 11.31 1.92 16.23
C ARG A 133 11.78 1.63 17.64
N SER A 134 10.89 1.82 18.62
CA SER A 134 11.23 1.60 20.04
C SER A 134 11.27 0.12 20.42
N HIS A 135 10.43 -0.73 19.81
CA HIS A 135 10.19 -2.09 20.27
C HIS A 135 10.53 -3.18 19.24
N TRP A 136 10.70 -2.84 17.95
CA TRP A 136 11.02 -3.78 16.89
C TRP A 136 12.31 -3.40 16.16
N ASN A 137 13.30 -4.27 16.20
CA ASN A 137 14.62 -4.06 15.55
C ASN A 137 14.68 -4.57 14.11
N GLU A 138 13.53 -4.91 13.52
CA GLU A 138 13.49 -5.48 12.18
C GLU A 138 13.63 -4.40 11.10
N SER A 139 14.63 -4.56 10.23
CA SER A 139 14.77 -3.77 9.03
C SER A 139 13.81 -4.27 7.94
N SER A 140 13.15 -3.38 7.22
CA SER A 140 12.36 -3.72 6.04
C SER A 140 13.04 -3.22 4.77
N LEU A 141 12.92 -4.00 3.68
CA LEU A 141 13.28 -3.49 2.36
C LEU A 141 12.34 -2.34 2.02
N LYS A 142 12.93 -1.16 1.78
CA LYS A 142 12.18 0.04 1.36
C LYS A 142 12.46 0.31 -0.11
N ILE A 143 11.39 0.48 -0.87
CA ILE A 143 11.48 0.91 -2.27
C ILE A 143 11.11 2.38 -2.33
N PRO A 144 12.07 3.25 -2.71
CA PRO A 144 11.79 4.66 -2.89
C PRO A 144 10.90 4.88 -4.13
N ILE A 145 9.97 5.82 -4.01
CA ILE A 145 9.07 6.23 -5.06
C ILE A 145 9.09 7.75 -5.24
N LYS A 146 8.88 8.20 -6.48
CA LYS A 146 8.61 9.60 -6.83
C LYS A 146 7.42 9.63 -7.78
N PHE A 147 6.52 10.58 -7.59
CA PHE A 147 5.34 10.74 -8.44
C PHE A 147 4.93 12.20 -8.55
N VAL A 148 4.09 12.46 -9.54
CA VAL A 148 3.44 13.74 -9.75
C VAL A 148 1.94 13.53 -9.95
N LEU A 149 1.15 14.57 -9.64
CA LEU A 149 -0.17 14.74 -10.21
C LEU A 149 -0.04 15.66 -11.42
N MET A 150 -0.73 15.31 -12.48
CA MET A 150 -0.67 16.03 -13.76
C MET A 150 -2.09 16.23 -14.27
N ASP A 151 -2.40 17.45 -14.73
CA ASP A 151 -3.68 17.74 -15.36
C ASP A 151 -3.70 17.25 -16.81
N GLY A 152 -4.86 16.79 -17.28
CA GLY A 152 -5.06 16.32 -18.64
C GLY A 152 -6.11 15.22 -18.75
N ASP A 153 -6.30 14.71 -19.97
CA ASP A 153 -7.15 13.55 -20.23
C ASP A 153 -6.28 12.33 -20.49
N PHE A 154 -6.35 11.36 -19.58
CA PHE A 154 -5.57 10.12 -19.61
C PHE A 154 -6.43 8.86 -19.79
N GLY A 155 -7.72 9.04 -20.13
CA GLY A 155 -8.67 7.92 -20.26
C GLY A 155 -9.02 7.24 -18.93
N ASP A 156 -9.32 5.93 -18.97
CA ASP A 156 -9.77 5.15 -17.80
C ASP A 156 -8.91 3.88 -17.52
N ALA A 157 -7.86 3.64 -18.32
CA ALA A 157 -6.99 2.49 -18.16
C ALA A 157 -5.79 2.82 -17.26
N VAL A 158 -5.57 2.02 -16.23
CA VAL A 158 -4.32 2.10 -15.43
C VAL A 158 -3.17 1.45 -16.19
N GLU A 159 -2.00 2.04 -16.14
CA GLU A 159 -0.80 1.52 -16.80
C GLU A 159 0.31 1.20 -15.78
N LEU A 160 0.91 0.02 -15.94
CA LEU A 160 2.12 -0.39 -15.23
C LEU A 160 3.21 -0.66 -16.26
N HIS A 161 4.30 0.09 -16.20
CA HIS A 161 5.43 0.01 -17.13
C HIS A 161 6.62 -0.69 -16.48
N PHE A 162 7.21 -1.64 -17.18
CA PHE A 162 8.28 -2.49 -16.70
C PHE A 162 9.57 -2.34 -17.53
N GLY A 163 10.68 -2.80 -16.96
CA GLY A 163 11.98 -2.85 -17.64
C GLY A 163 12.97 -1.81 -17.14
N SER A 164 13.89 -1.42 -18.02
CA SER A 164 15.01 -0.53 -17.68
C SER A 164 14.59 0.87 -17.22
N MET A 165 13.36 1.30 -17.50
CA MET A 165 12.80 2.57 -17.03
C MET A 165 12.48 2.58 -15.53
N ALA A 166 12.30 1.40 -14.91
CA ALA A 166 11.99 1.27 -13.48
C ALA A 166 12.68 0.02 -12.91
N PRO A 167 14.02 0.01 -12.78
CA PRO A 167 14.79 -1.17 -12.48
C PRO A 167 14.43 -1.81 -11.15
N GLY A 168 13.94 -3.05 -11.20
CA GLY A 168 13.51 -3.82 -10.03
C GLY A 168 12.17 -3.41 -9.42
N GLY A 169 11.47 -2.49 -10.06
CA GLY A 169 10.13 -2.02 -9.70
C GLY A 169 9.25 -1.84 -10.93
N TYR A 170 8.44 -0.78 -10.94
CA TYR A 170 7.63 -0.37 -12.08
C TYR A 170 7.40 1.14 -12.06
N ALA A 171 7.09 1.69 -13.24
CA ALA A 171 6.52 3.02 -13.38
C ALA A 171 5.01 2.89 -13.61
N TRP A 172 4.25 3.91 -13.27
CA TRP A 172 2.79 3.88 -13.41
C TRP A 172 2.24 5.17 -13.97
N MET A 173 1.12 5.05 -14.68
CA MET A 173 0.19 6.11 -15.00
C MET A 173 -1.19 5.64 -14.55
N PHE A 174 -1.73 6.31 -13.55
CA PHE A 174 -3.05 6.03 -12.97
C PHE A 174 -3.96 7.22 -13.24
N PRO A 175 -4.96 7.08 -14.14
CA PRO A 175 -5.82 8.18 -14.53
C PRO A 175 -6.73 8.61 -13.37
N LYS A 176 -6.97 9.90 -13.28
CA LYS A 176 -7.92 10.52 -12.33
C LYS A 176 -8.88 11.41 -13.10
N GLN A 177 -9.97 11.83 -12.47
CA GLN A 177 -10.84 12.83 -13.06
C GLN A 177 -10.05 14.13 -13.30
N GLY A 178 -9.93 14.51 -14.57
CA GLY A 178 -9.21 15.72 -14.98
C GLY A 178 -7.69 15.61 -14.95
N GLY A 179 -7.12 14.40 -14.74
CA GLY A 179 -5.67 14.24 -14.69
C GLY A 179 -5.18 12.81 -14.48
N ALA A 180 -3.96 12.67 -13.98
CA ALA A 180 -3.36 11.39 -13.62
C ALA A 180 -2.36 11.51 -12.47
N ASN A 181 -2.16 10.40 -11.76
CA ASN A 181 -1.06 10.16 -10.85
C ASN A 181 0.01 9.35 -11.59
N ILE A 182 1.18 9.95 -11.83
CA ILE A 182 2.25 9.36 -12.65
C ILE A 182 3.52 9.25 -11.82
N GLY A 183 4.11 8.07 -11.78
CA GLY A 183 5.28 7.90 -10.93
C GLY A 183 6.14 6.69 -11.24
N VAL A 184 7.22 6.55 -10.47
CA VAL A 184 8.23 5.50 -10.61
C VAL A 184 8.66 5.01 -9.24
N GLY A 185 8.75 3.68 -9.08
CA GLY A 185 9.40 3.03 -7.95
C GLY A 185 10.54 2.15 -8.43
N ILE A 186 11.72 2.25 -7.79
CA ILE A 186 12.90 1.47 -8.19
C ILE A 186 13.57 0.79 -7.00
N GLN A 187 14.29 -0.30 -7.26
CA GLN A 187 15.24 -0.83 -6.30
C GLN A 187 16.64 -0.28 -6.60
N ASN A 188 17.17 0.55 -5.72
CA ASN A 188 18.47 1.23 -5.91
C ASN A 188 19.62 0.28 -6.31
N LYS A 189 19.60 -0.97 -5.79
CA LYS A 189 20.61 -1.99 -6.14
C LYS A 189 20.65 -2.36 -7.64
N PHE A 190 19.57 -2.06 -8.40
CA PHE A 190 19.47 -2.31 -9.84
C PHE A 190 19.59 -1.04 -10.69
N ALA A 191 19.66 0.13 -10.05
CA ALA A 191 19.68 1.43 -10.72
C ALA A 191 21.02 1.77 -11.41
N LYS A 192 22.05 0.92 -11.25
CA LYS A 192 23.40 1.12 -11.87
C LYS A 192 23.97 2.52 -11.62
N GLY A 193 23.81 3.06 -10.41
CA GLY A 193 24.30 4.37 -10.02
C GLY A 193 23.43 5.57 -10.44
N ARG A 194 22.34 5.34 -11.17
CA ARG A 194 21.39 6.41 -11.52
C ARG A 194 20.43 6.69 -10.35
N SER A 195 20.04 7.92 -10.18
CA SER A 195 19.10 8.32 -9.13
C SER A 195 17.63 8.04 -9.51
N LEU A 196 16.75 7.87 -8.49
CA LEU A 196 15.31 7.80 -8.69
C LEU A 196 14.77 9.02 -9.46
N ASN A 197 15.31 10.21 -9.21
CA ASN A 197 14.88 11.43 -9.89
C ASN A 197 15.06 11.33 -11.40
N LEU A 198 16.18 10.83 -11.88
CA LEU A 198 16.42 10.68 -13.33
C LEU A 198 15.40 9.73 -13.98
N PHE A 199 15.10 8.59 -13.33
CA PHE A 199 14.09 7.66 -13.85
C PHE A 199 12.70 8.28 -13.85
N ALA A 200 12.35 9.02 -12.79
CA ALA A 200 11.05 9.66 -12.67
C ALA A 200 10.89 10.78 -13.71
N ASP A 201 11.88 11.64 -13.85
CA ASP A 201 11.83 12.75 -14.79
C ASP A 201 11.71 12.24 -16.24
N GLU A 202 12.54 11.25 -16.65
CA GLU A 202 12.47 10.60 -17.98
C GLU A 202 11.12 9.93 -18.26
N PHE A 203 10.44 9.39 -17.22
CA PHE A 203 9.15 8.77 -17.39
C PHE A 203 8.02 9.79 -17.46
N ILE A 204 8.02 10.78 -16.56
CA ILE A 204 7.00 11.84 -16.44
C ILE A 204 6.96 12.72 -17.69
N GLU A 205 8.13 13.08 -18.24
CA GLU A 205 8.26 13.88 -19.46
C GLU A 205 7.50 13.31 -20.67
N ARG A 206 7.23 12.01 -20.69
CA ARG A 206 6.44 11.36 -21.78
C ARG A 206 4.98 11.77 -21.81
N TYR A 207 4.47 12.28 -20.69
CA TYR A 207 3.06 12.63 -20.51
C TYR A 207 2.80 14.15 -20.57
N GLY A 208 3.84 14.97 -20.61
CA GLY A 208 3.73 16.43 -20.69
C GLY A 208 4.32 17.14 -19.48
N ASP A 209 3.96 18.42 -19.31
CA ASP A 209 4.54 19.33 -18.31
C ASP A 209 3.51 19.99 -17.37
N THR A 210 2.24 19.59 -17.41
CA THR A 210 1.15 20.16 -16.60
C THR A 210 1.11 19.63 -15.17
N VAL A 211 2.29 19.58 -14.53
CA VAL A 211 2.42 19.09 -13.16
C VAL A 211 1.79 20.04 -12.15
N THR A 212 0.85 19.55 -11.35
CA THR A 212 0.17 20.30 -10.29
C THR A 212 0.64 19.98 -8.89
N PHE A 213 1.21 18.78 -8.69
CA PHE A 213 1.77 18.35 -7.41
C PHE A 213 2.93 17.38 -7.64
N ALA A 214 3.93 17.38 -6.76
CA ALA A 214 5.02 16.40 -6.75
C ALA A 214 5.17 15.81 -5.36
N GLY A 215 5.25 14.48 -5.30
CA GLY A 215 5.41 13.72 -4.07
C GLY A 215 6.53 12.68 -4.15
N ALA A 216 7.03 12.30 -2.99
CA ALA A 216 7.99 11.22 -2.86
C ALA A 216 7.73 10.43 -1.58
N GLY A 217 8.14 9.18 -1.55
CA GLY A 217 7.97 8.33 -0.39
C GLY A 217 8.78 7.05 -0.48
N SER A 218 8.50 6.12 0.40
CA SER A 218 9.04 4.77 0.32
C SER A 218 8.02 3.74 0.81
N LEU A 219 8.00 2.59 0.14
CA LEU A 219 7.11 1.48 0.45
C LEU A 219 7.87 0.36 1.16
N PRO A 220 7.35 -0.20 2.27
CA PRO A 220 7.92 -1.39 2.90
C PRO A 220 7.55 -2.63 2.08
N MET A 221 8.51 -3.17 1.32
CA MET A 221 8.28 -4.28 0.37
C MET A 221 8.79 -5.63 0.88
N SER A 222 9.01 -5.79 2.18
CA SER A 222 9.36 -7.08 2.80
C SER A 222 8.14 -7.96 3.07
N GLY A 223 6.94 -7.36 3.04
CA GLY A 223 5.70 -7.97 3.55
C GLY A 223 5.65 -7.94 5.07
N THR A 224 4.58 -8.50 5.63
CA THR A 224 4.33 -8.50 7.08
C THR A 224 5.51 -9.10 7.84
N ILE A 225 5.92 -8.43 8.91
CA ILE A 225 6.93 -8.90 9.86
C ILE A 225 6.42 -10.11 10.63
N ASP A 226 7.32 -10.91 11.21
CA ASP A 226 6.94 -12.19 11.80
C ASP A 226 6.16 -12.03 13.12
N CYS A 227 6.54 -11.03 13.93
CA CYS A 227 5.88 -10.69 15.19
C CYS A 227 5.49 -9.21 15.16
N PHE A 228 4.21 -8.90 15.25
CA PHE A 228 3.68 -7.53 15.27
C PHE A 228 2.76 -7.26 16.48
N VAL A 229 2.81 -8.14 17.48
CA VAL A 229 2.27 -7.97 18.82
C VAL A 229 3.36 -8.20 19.84
N LYS A 230 3.54 -7.28 20.78
CA LYS A 230 4.46 -7.43 21.93
C LYS A 230 3.78 -6.83 23.15
N GLU A 231 3.52 -7.67 24.15
CA GLU A 231 2.81 -7.24 25.36
C GLU A 231 1.48 -6.53 24.99
N ASN A 232 1.32 -5.29 25.35
CA ASN A 232 0.16 -4.45 25.04
C ASN A 232 0.36 -3.54 23.79
N HIS A 233 1.37 -3.82 22.97
CA HIS A 233 1.69 -3.07 21.77
C HIS A 233 1.35 -3.87 20.51
N LEU A 234 0.64 -3.23 19.56
CA LEU A 234 0.30 -3.82 18.26
C LEU A 234 0.80 -2.91 17.13
N LEU A 235 1.18 -3.51 16.00
CA LEU A 235 1.45 -2.77 14.76
C LEU A 235 0.40 -3.12 13.70
N VAL A 236 0.02 -2.11 12.90
CA VAL A 236 -0.93 -2.26 11.77
C VAL A 236 -0.41 -1.55 10.53
N GLY A 237 -0.95 -1.90 9.36
CA GLY A 237 -0.59 -1.27 8.10
C GLY A 237 0.90 -1.36 7.78
N ASP A 238 1.47 -0.30 7.23
CA ASP A 238 2.89 -0.25 6.87
C ASP A 238 3.82 -0.42 8.08
N ALA A 239 3.36 -0.07 9.29
CA ALA A 239 4.13 -0.30 10.51
C ALA A 239 4.34 -1.78 10.78
N ALA A 240 3.40 -2.65 10.43
CA ALA A 240 3.54 -4.10 10.47
C ALA A 240 4.05 -4.69 9.13
N GLY A 241 4.29 -3.87 8.10
CA GLY A 241 4.64 -4.34 6.75
C GLY A 241 3.47 -4.96 6.00
N MET A 242 2.24 -4.52 6.29
CA MET A 242 1.00 -4.99 5.64
C MET A 242 0.81 -4.34 4.28
N VAL A 243 1.77 -4.58 3.39
CA VAL A 243 1.78 -4.16 1.99
C VAL A 243 2.08 -5.39 1.16
N LEU A 244 1.44 -5.53 0.00
CA LEU A 244 1.74 -6.61 -0.93
C LEU A 244 3.08 -6.34 -1.64
N PRO A 245 4.14 -7.13 -1.39
CA PRO A 245 5.47 -6.85 -1.94
C PRO A 245 5.54 -6.85 -3.47
N SER A 246 4.64 -7.56 -4.15
CA SER A 246 4.66 -7.68 -5.62
C SER A 246 4.23 -6.42 -6.35
N ASN A 247 3.33 -5.62 -5.77
CA ASN A 247 2.71 -4.48 -6.45
C ASN A 247 2.56 -3.23 -5.57
N GLY A 248 2.93 -3.29 -4.27
CA GLY A 248 2.86 -2.14 -3.37
C GLY A 248 1.46 -1.79 -2.87
N ALA A 249 0.44 -2.63 -3.12
CA ALA A 249 -0.90 -2.39 -2.61
C ALA A 249 -0.92 -2.45 -1.08
N GLY A 250 -1.30 -1.34 -0.43
CA GLY A 250 -1.28 -1.21 1.03
C GLY A 250 -2.59 -0.71 1.63
N ILE A 251 -3.38 0.11 0.94
CA ILE A 251 -4.58 0.77 1.50
C ILE A 251 -5.58 -0.26 2.02
N THR A 252 -6.11 -1.11 1.14
CA THR A 252 -7.09 -2.14 1.50
C THR A 252 -6.53 -3.18 2.47
N ILE A 253 -5.25 -3.48 2.35
CA ILE A 253 -4.55 -4.42 3.24
C ILE A 253 -4.43 -3.85 4.65
N ALA A 254 -4.12 -2.55 4.79
CA ALA A 254 -4.08 -1.86 6.07
C ALA A 254 -5.47 -1.76 6.72
N MET A 255 -6.54 -1.55 5.94
CA MET A 255 -7.92 -1.57 6.43
C MET A 255 -8.30 -2.94 7.00
N ILE A 256 -7.93 -4.03 6.31
CA ILE A 256 -8.13 -5.41 6.82
C ILE A 256 -7.37 -5.61 8.14
N GLY A 257 -6.09 -5.21 8.18
CA GLY A 257 -5.27 -5.33 9.39
C GLY A 257 -5.82 -4.53 10.57
N GLY A 258 -6.26 -3.28 10.30
CA GLY A 258 -6.87 -2.41 11.31
C GLY A 258 -8.16 -2.98 11.88
N ARG A 259 -9.03 -3.57 11.04
CA ARG A 259 -10.25 -4.25 11.51
C ARG A 259 -9.95 -5.42 12.42
N ILE A 260 -9.03 -6.32 11.99
CA ILE A 260 -8.66 -7.50 12.79
C ILE A 260 -8.07 -7.05 14.13
N ALA A 261 -7.18 -6.04 14.14
CA ALA A 261 -6.61 -5.50 15.37
C ALA A 261 -7.69 -4.93 16.29
N GLY A 262 -8.63 -4.13 15.76
CA GLY A 262 -9.73 -3.57 16.53
C GLY A 262 -10.62 -4.64 17.15
N GLN A 263 -11.01 -5.65 16.39
CA GLN A 263 -11.81 -6.79 16.89
C GLN A 263 -11.08 -7.55 18.01
N GLN A 264 -9.78 -7.78 17.85
CA GLN A 264 -8.98 -8.47 18.84
C GLN A 264 -8.77 -7.64 20.12
N ILE A 265 -8.57 -6.33 19.98
CA ILE A 265 -8.50 -5.42 21.14
C ILE A 265 -9.79 -5.45 21.95
N VAL A 266 -10.95 -5.39 21.29
CA VAL A 266 -12.25 -5.49 21.97
C VAL A 266 -12.37 -6.83 22.69
N SER A 267 -12.05 -7.94 22.01
CA SER A 267 -12.10 -9.28 22.62
C SER A 267 -11.15 -9.41 23.81
N HIS A 268 -9.99 -8.79 23.75
CA HIS A 268 -9.05 -8.75 24.87
C HIS A 268 -9.61 -7.99 26.07
N LEU A 269 -10.15 -6.79 25.84
CA LEU A 269 -10.66 -5.94 26.90
C LEU A 269 -11.93 -6.49 27.57
N GLU A 270 -12.79 -7.17 26.79
CA GLU A 270 -14.06 -7.70 27.31
C GLU A 270 -13.92 -9.11 27.89
N ASN A 271 -13.09 -9.95 27.29
CA ASN A 271 -13.05 -11.39 27.57
C ASN A 271 -11.68 -11.91 28.02
N GLY A 272 -10.65 -11.04 28.05
CA GLY A 272 -9.28 -11.44 28.39
C GLY A 272 -8.59 -12.29 27.31
N THR A 273 -9.08 -12.30 26.06
CA THR A 273 -8.49 -13.05 24.96
C THR A 273 -7.05 -12.55 24.70
N PRO A 274 -6.05 -13.42 24.50
CA PRO A 274 -4.67 -12.99 24.27
C PRO A 274 -4.54 -12.08 23.02
N LEU A 275 -3.77 -11.01 23.11
CA LEU A 275 -3.62 -10.05 21.98
C LEU A 275 -2.91 -10.68 20.76
N ASP A 276 -2.09 -11.73 20.96
CA ASP A 276 -1.42 -12.46 19.87
C ASP A 276 -2.38 -13.26 18.97
N GLU A 277 -3.65 -13.44 19.36
CA GLU A 277 -4.69 -13.96 18.46
C GLU A 277 -4.87 -13.07 17.22
N TYR A 278 -4.53 -11.77 17.30
CA TYR A 278 -4.45 -10.88 16.15
C TYR A 278 -3.52 -11.42 15.05
N GLU A 279 -2.35 -11.92 15.42
CA GLU A 279 -1.40 -12.50 14.45
C GLU A 279 -1.93 -13.78 13.82
N LYS A 280 -2.63 -14.60 14.57
CA LYS A 280 -3.23 -15.86 14.09
C LYS A 280 -4.34 -15.56 13.11
N GLU A 281 -5.22 -14.62 13.47
CA GLU A 281 -6.33 -14.23 12.62
C GLU A 281 -5.85 -13.53 11.33
N TRP A 282 -4.84 -12.66 11.42
CA TRP A 282 -4.17 -12.12 10.25
C TRP A 282 -3.61 -13.20 9.33
N LYS A 283 -2.89 -14.18 9.89
CA LYS A 283 -2.33 -15.30 9.13
C LYS A 283 -3.43 -16.16 8.48
N ARG A 284 -4.56 -16.32 9.16
CA ARG A 284 -5.72 -17.04 8.63
C ARG A 284 -6.33 -16.32 7.43
N GLN A 285 -6.58 -15.01 7.54
CA GLN A 285 -7.23 -14.23 6.48
C GLN A 285 -6.27 -13.88 5.33
N MET A 286 -5.04 -13.47 5.61
CA MET A 286 -4.12 -12.88 4.65
C MET A 286 -2.88 -13.71 4.36
N GLY A 287 -2.62 -14.77 5.11
CA GLY A 287 -1.37 -15.53 5.03
C GLY A 287 -1.10 -16.14 3.64
N SER A 288 -2.12 -16.62 2.94
CA SER A 288 -1.98 -17.16 1.59
C SER A 288 -1.63 -16.08 0.57
N VAL A 289 -2.29 -14.94 0.63
CA VAL A 289 -2.07 -13.78 -0.25
C VAL A 289 -0.68 -13.21 -0.05
N MET A 290 -0.28 -13.02 1.21
CA MET A 290 1.05 -12.50 1.56
C MET A 290 2.17 -13.43 1.09
N ARG A 291 2.02 -14.76 1.23
CA ARG A 291 3.00 -15.74 0.70
C ARG A 291 3.11 -15.67 -0.82
N ASN A 292 1.98 -15.62 -1.52
CA ASN A 292 1.95 -15.51 -2.98
C ASN A 292 2.60 -14.20 -3.44
N SER A 293 2.30 -13.09 -2.79
CA SER A 293 2.89 -11.79 -3.08
C SER A 293 4.41 -11.77 -2.83
N LYS A 294 4.88 -12.33 -1.70
CA LYS A 294 6.32 -12.49 -1.41
C LYS A 294 7.02 -13.34 -2.48
N LEU A 295 6.40 -14.43 -2.94
CA LEU A 295 6.94 -15.27 -4.02
C LEU A 295 6.98 -14.52 -5.35
N SER A 296 5.89 -13.86 -5.72
CA SER A 296 5.82 -13.03 -6.91
C SER A 296 6.89 -11.94 -6.91
N PHE A 297 7.09 -11.27 -5.78
CA PHE A 297 8.14 -10.27 -5.63
C PHE A 297 9.56 -10.85 -5.84
N LYS A 298 9.86 -12.01 -5.23
CA LYS A 298 11.16 -12.68 -5.39
C LYS A 298 11.42 -13.05 -6.86
N VAL A 299 10.45 -13.68 -7.52
CA VAL A 299 10.54 -14.08 -8.92
C VAL A 299 10.60 -12.84 -9.83
N GLY A 300 9.75 -11.84 -9.58
CA GLY A 300 9.76 -10.58 -10.33
C GLY A 300 11.08 -9.82 -10.21
N SER A 301 11.62 -9.71 -9.00
CA SER A 301 12.92 -9.08 -8.79
C SER A 301 14.06 -9.81 -9.53
N TRP A 302 13.93 -11.11 -9.78
CA TRP A 302 14.88 -11.85 -10.59
C TRP A 302 14.66 -11.60 -12.09
N ILE A 303 13.42 -11.66 -12.57
CA ILE A 303 13.04 -11.40 -13.97
C ILE A 303 13.43 -9.98 -14.37
N MET A 304 13.19 -8.98 -13.52
CA MET A 304 13.51 -7.57 -13.78
C MET A 304 15.01 -7.26 -13.87
N ARG A 305 15.90 -8.25 -13.67
CA ARG A 305 17.36 -8.14 -13.97
C ARG A 305 17.67 -8.45 -15.43
N LEU A 306 16.75 -9.11 -16.12
CA LEU A 306 16.94 -9.51 -17.50
C LEU A 306 16.96 -8.27 -18.42
N PRO A 307 17.72 -8.31 -19.52
CA PRO A 307 17.68 -7.25 -20.52
C PRO A 307 16.27 -7.06 -21.10
N ASP A 308 15.96 -5.84 -21.52
CA ASP A 308 14.63 -5.46 -22.02
C ASP A 308 14.12 -6.36 -23.16
N TRP A 309 15.02 -6.86 -24.03
CA TRP A 309 14.63 -7.76 -25.11
C TRP A 309 14.09 -9.11 -24.61
N ILE A 310 14.60 -9.62 -23.46
CA ILE A 310 14.08 -10.84 -22.82
C ILE A 310 12.73 -10.55 -22.16
N LEU A 311 12.61 -9.41 -21.49
CA LEU A 311 11.33 -8.99 -20.90
C LEU A 311 10.25 -8.87 -21.98
N ASN A 312 10.57 -8.34 -23.15
CA ASN A 312 9.63 -8.28 -24.26
C ASN A 312 9.15 -9.67 -24.72
N LEU A 313 10.01 -10.69 -24.68
CA LEU A 313 9.61 -12.07 -24.97
C LEU A 313 8.69 -12.65 -23.91
N ALA A 314 8.83 -12.22 -22.65
CA ALA A 314 7.96 -12.66 -21.56
C ALA A 314 6.56 -11.99 -21.59
N PHE A 315 6.38 -10.90 -22.32
CA PHE A 315 5.10 -10.19 -22.44
C PHE A 315 4.45 -10.48 -23.81
N ASN A 316 3.82 -11.63 -23.94
CA ASN A 316 3.16 -12.07 -25.17
C ASN A 316 1.81 -12.74 -24.85
N PRO A 317 0.94 -12.99 -25.86
CA PRO A 317 -0.37 -13.58 -25.63
C PRO A 317 -0.36 -14.94 -24.92
N ILE A 318 0.68 -15.77 -25.10
CA ILE A 318 0.78 -17.10 -24.47
C ILE A 318 1.04 -16.95 -22.96
N THR A 319 1.91 -16.03 -22.59
CA THR A 319 2.28 -15.78 -21.19
C THR A 319 1.29 -14.88 -20.46
N LYS A 320 0.38 -14.22 -21.19
CA LYS A 320 -0.60 -13.27 -20.64
C LYS A 320 -1.30 -13.77 -19.37
N PRO A 321 -1.84 -15.01 -19.25
CA PRO A 321 -2.49 -15.49 -18.04
C PRO A 321 -1.53 -15.62 -16.84
N PHE A 322 -0.26 -15.96 -17.08
CA PHE A 322 0.77 -16.07 -16.04
C PHE A 322 1.18 -14.69 -15.51
N VAL A 323 1.43 -13.75 -16.42
CA VAL A 323 1.78 -12.36 -16.07
C VAL A 323 0.68 -11.72 -15.19
N TRP A 324 -0.58 -11.95 -15.57
CA TRP A 324 -1.72 -11.46 -14.79
C TRP A 324 -1.76 -12.02 -13.37
N ARG A 325 -1.65 -13.34 -13.23
CA ARG A 325 -1.64 -13.99 -11.92
C ARG A 325 -0.48 -13.50 -11.04
N PHE A 326 0.65 -13.26 -11.68
CA PHE A 326 1.84 -12.75 -11.02
C PHE A 326 1.63 -11.34 -10.45
N VAL A 327 1.14 -10.40 -11.27
CA VAL A 327 0.89 -9.01 -10.86
C VAL A 327 -0.25 -8.93 -9.83
N THR A 328 -1.28 -9.76 -9.95
CA THR A 328 -2.43 -9.79 -9.05
C THR A 328 -2.26 -10.70 -7.83
N CYS A 329 -1.06 -11.22 -7.55
CA CYS A 329 -0.78 -12.10 -6.40
C CYS A 329 -1.64 -13.37 -6.31
N ARG A 330 -2.29 -13.78 -7.39
CA ARG A 330 -3.07 -15.02 -7.44
C ARG A 330 -2.12 -16.22 -7.43
N LYS A 331 -2.62 -17.37 -6.91
CA LYS A 331 -1.82 -18.61 -6.97
C LYS A 331 -1.29 -18.80 -8.40
N PRO A 332 0.02 -19.01 -8.60
CA PRO A 332 0.53 -19.40 -9.89
C PRO A 332 -0.22 -20.66 -10.33
N PHE A 333 -0.33 -20.89 -11.65
CA PHE A 333 -0.89 -22.16 -12.11
C PHE A 333 -0.13 -23.29 -11.42
N ILE A 334 -0.84 -24.18 -10.77
CA ILE A 334 -0.25 -25.40 -10.25
C ILE A 334 0.23 -26.17 -11.49
N ILE A 335 1.53 -26.08 -11.75
CA ILE A 335 2.21 -27.13 -12.46
C ILE A 335 2.49 -28.16 -11.38
N PHE A 336 1.58 -29.14 -11.29
CA PHE A 336 1.49 -30.31 -10.40
C PHE A 336 1.05 -30.08 -8.97
#